data_88a287faaa5f2abb3493ed151fd3965c
#
_entry.id   88a287faaa5f2abb3493ed151fd3965c
#
_cell.length_a   1.000
_cell.length_b   1.000
_cell.length_c   1.000
_cell.angle_alpha   90.00
_cell.angle_beta   90.00
_cell.angle_gamma   90.00
#
_symmetry.space_group_name_H-M   'P 1'
#
loop_
_entity.id
_entity.type
_entity.pdbx_description
1 polymer ?
#
loop_
_entity_poly.entity_id
_entity_poly.type
_entity_poly.pdbx_seq_one_letter_code
_entity_poly.pdbx_strand_id
1 'polypeptide(L)'
;MEDVLEVYQRPYDPKRPQVCFDEGSKQQTKETRWSLPVRPGDVAKYDYEYERNGTSNLFIFFAPLEAWRHVKVTDQRTMIDFAHCMRDLVGLHFPEAEKIVLVMDNLNTHKFASLYEAFPPAEARRVIDKLEIHYTPKHGSWLNMAEIELSVLQRQCLKARIPDQAVLIEQVTAWQERRNAHGSTVHWRFTTDDARIKLHRLYPSIVLC
;
A
#
# COMPACT_ATOMS: atom_id res chain seq x y z
N MET A 1 -15.69 -9.22 3.67
CA MET A 1 -16.09 -7.81 3.91
C MET A 1 -16.23 -7.53 5.39
N GLU A 2 -17.14 -8.19 6.10
CA GLU A 2 -17.34 -7.98 7.55
C GLU A 2 -16.07 -8.23 8.36
N ASP A 3 -15.32 -9.28 8.07
CA ASP A 3 -14.03 -9.58 8.70
C ASP A 3 -13.07 -8.36 8.67
N VAL A 4 -12.93 -7.69 7.52
CA VAL A 4 -12.08 -6.49 7.41
C VAL A 4 -12.66 -5.30 8.18
N LEU A 5 -13.98 -5.12 8.14
CA LEU A 5 -14.65 -4.06 8.91
C LEU A 5 -14.49 -4.27 10.42
N GLU A 6 -14.56 -5.51 10.88
CA GLU A 6 -14.32 -5.86 12.30
C GLU A 6 -12.88 -5.60 12.71
N VAL A 7 -11.90 -5.88 11.83
CA VAL A 7 -10.50 -5.52 12.08
C VAL A 7 -10.35 -4.02 12.31
N TYR A 8 -11.00 -3.19 11.49
CA TYR A 8 -10.91 -1.74 11.61
C TYR A 8 -11.62 -1.15 12.83
N GLN A 9 -12.49 -1.92 13.48
CA GLN A 9 -13.13 -1.53 14.75
C GLN A 9 -12.31 -1.93 15.99
N ARG A 10 -11.25 -2.72 15.82
CA ARG A 10 -10.38 -3.13 16.93
C ARG A 10 -9.68 -1.90 17.51
N PRO A 11 -9.55 -1.79 18.84
CA PRO A 11 -8.79 -0.72 19.46
C PRO A 11 -7.30 -0.82 19.07
N TYR A 12 -6.62 0.31 19.17
CA TYR A 12 -5.16 0.33 18.94
C TYR A 12 -4.44 -0.54 19.98
N ASP A 13 -3.57 -1.41 19.49
CA ASP A 13 -2.70 -2.24 20.31
C ASP A 13 -1.28 -2.24 19.67
N PRO A 14 -0.27 -1.67 20.33
CA PRO A 14 1.09 -1.60 19.81
C PRO A 14 1.75 -2.96 19.63
N LYS A 15 1.26 -4.00 20.31
CA LYS A 15 1.72 -5.39 20.12
C LYS A 15 1.06 -6.09 18.94
N ARG A 16 -0.06 -5.53 18.48
CA ARG A 16 -0.84 -6.04 17.34
C ARG A 16 -1.19 -4.91 16.37
N PRO A 17 -0.19 -4.23 15.78
CA PRO A 17 -0.42 -3.14 14.85
C PRO A 17 -1.28 -3.59 13.67
N GLN A 18 -2.20 -2.71 13.25
CA GLN A 18 -3.00 -2.90 12.05
C GLN A 18 -2.26 -2.27 10.87
N VAL A 19 -1.95 -3.06 9.87
CA VAL A 19 -1.24 -2.61 8.67
C VAL A 19 -2.06 -2.97 7.44
N CYS A 20 -2.31 -2.01 6.57
CA CYS A 20 -2.88 -2.22 5.24
C CYS A 20 -1.74 -2.27 4.23
N PHE A 21 -1.82 -3.21 3.30
CA PHE A 21 -0.82 -3.42 2.25
C PHE A 21 -1.47 -3.39 0.88
N ASP A 22 -0.81 -2.72 -0.06
CA ASP A 22 -1.23 -2.66 -1.45
C ASP A 22 -0.04 -2.42 -2.37
N GLU A 23 -0.26 -2.52 -3.67
CA GLU A 23 0.77 -2.33 -4.67
C GLU A 23 0.29 -1.48 -5.84
N GLY A 24 1.23 -0.74 -6.40
CA GLY A 24 1.00 0.09 -7.56
C GLY A 24 2.19 0.09 -8.50
N SER A 25 2.08 0.83 -9.59
CA SER A 25 3.19 1.02 -10.51
C SER A 25 3.31 2.48 -10.95
N LYS A 26 4.52 2.91 -11.27
CA LYS A 26 4.80 4.22 -11.86
C LYS A 26 5.63 4.05 -13.12
N GLN A 27 5.09 4.50 -14.24
CA GLN A 27 5.86 4.63 -15.47
C GLN A 27 6.81 5.83 -15.33
N GLN A 28 8.10 5.59 -15.60
CA GLN A 28 9.10 6.64 -15.68
C GLN A 28 9.09 7.28 -17.06
N THR A 29 9.21 8.60 -17.07
CA THR A 29 9.18 9.39 -18.30
C THR A 29 10.21 10.49 -18.24
N LYS A 30 11.10 10.52 -19.26
CA LYS A 30 12.10 11.57 -19.42
C LYS A 30 11.57 12.69 -20.30
N GLU A 31 11.99 13.92 -19.99
CA GLU A 31 11.81 15.05 -20.89
C GLU A 31 12.68 14.87 -22.13
N THR A 32 12.11 15.10 -23.31
CA THR A 32 12.85 15.08 -24.58
C THR A 32 13.54 16.41 -24.88
N ARG A 33 13.07 17.49 -24.25
CA ARG A 33 13.59 18.85 -24.41
C ARG A 33 13.72 19.53 -23.06
N TRP A 34 14.64 20.50 -22.98
CA TRP A 34 14.79 21.32 -21.79
C TRP A 34 13.53 22.18 -21.56
N SER A 35 13.04 22.19 -20.34
CA SER A 35 11.92 23.04 -19.95
C SER A 35 12.29 24.51 -20.14
N LEU A 36 11.38 25.27 -20.73
CA LEU A 36 11.57 26.72 -20.85
C LEU A 36 11.41 27.36 -19.46
N PRO A 37 12.33 28.27 -19.07
CA PRO A 37 12.19 28.96 -17.80
C PRO A 37 10.89 29.78 -17.76
N VAL A 38 10.19 29.71 -16.64
CA VAL A 38 8.99 30.53 -16.40
C VAL A 38 9.41 31.99 -16.32
N ARG A 39 8.73 32.88 -17.07
CA ARG A 39 8.95 34.32 -17.03
C ARG A 39 7.72 34.99 -16.37
N PRO A 40 7.91 36.13 -15.68
CA PRO A 40 6.78 36.88 -15.13
C PRO A 40 5.78 37.25 -16.25
N GLY A 41 4.50 36.88 -16.05
CA GLY A 41 3.42 37.11 -17.02
C GLY A 41 3.19 35.97 -18.02
N ASP A 42 4.11 34.98 -18.12
CA ASP A 42 3.94 33.78 -18.94
C ASP A 42 3.36 32.60 -18.16
N VAL A 43 2.50 31.83 -18.81
CA VAL A 43 2.04 30.53 -18.27
C VAL A 43 3.16 29.51 -18.42
N ALA A 44 3.31 28.62 -17.41
CA ALA A 44 4.25 27.50 -17.51
C ALA A 44 3.92 26.64 -18.74
N LYS A 45 4.92 26.42 -19.60
CA LYS A 45 4.79 25.64 -20.83
C LYS A 45 5.39 24.27 -20.59
N TYR A 46 4.60 23.24 -20.81
CA TYR A 46 5.05 21.84 -20.74
C TYR A 46 5.10 21.26 -22.13
N ASP A 47 6.19 20.55 -22.44
CA ASP A 47 6.26 19.77 -23.67
C ASP A 47 5.36 18.52 -23.46
N TYR A 48 4.55 18.20 -24.47
CA TYR A 48 3.74 16.97 -24.45
C TYR A 48 4.55 15.72 -24.86
N GLU A 49 5.69 15.93 -25.52
CA GLU A 49 6.61 14.85 -25.88
C GLU A 49 7.36 14.35 -24.65
N TYR A 50 7.54 13.06 -24.57
CA TYR A 50 8.32 12.40 -23.52
C TYR A 50 8.85 11.05 -24.00
N GLU A 51 9.96 10.62 -23.43
CA GLU A 51 10.51 9.28 -23.62
C GLU A 51 10.16 8.39 -22.44
N ARG A 52 9.66 7.17 -22.73
CA ARG A 52 9.41 6.17 -21.70
C ARG A 52 10.74 5.56 -21.26
N ASN A 53 10.99 5.55 -19.95
CA ASN A 53 12.23 5.06 -19.35
C ASN A 53 11.99 3.94 -18.32
N GLY A 54 11.11 3.00 -18.66
CA GLY A 54 10.78 1.88 -17.80
C GLY A 54 9.58 2.11 -16.89
N THR A 55 9.36 1.14 -16.00
CA THR A 55 8.30 1.16 -15.00
C THR A 55 8.86 0.59 -13.71
N SER A 56 8.64 1.26 -12.59
CA SER A 56 8.91 0.73 -11.26
C SER A 56 7.62 0.38 -10.53
N ASN A 57 7.70 -0.58 -9.63
CA ASN A 57 6.60 -1.00 -8.79
C ASN A 57 6.76 -0.44 -7.39
N LEU A 58 5.63 -0.21 -6.73
CA LEU A 58 5.52 0.40 -5.42
C LEU A 58 4.75 -0.55 -4.53
N PHE A 59 5.36 -1.00 -3.45
CA PHE A 59 4.68 -1.73 -2.38
C PHE A 59 4.47 -0.77 -1.22
N ILE A 60 3.21 -0.50 -0.86
CA ILE A 60 2.88 0.41 0.22
C ILE A 60 2.37 -0.36 1.44
N PHE A 61 2.90 0.00 2.59
CA PHE A 61 2.40 -0.35 3.91
C PHE A 61 1.84 0.89 4.57
N PHE A 62 0.67 0.77 5.16
CA PHE A 62 0.03 1.86 5.87
C PHE A 62 -0.55 1.35 7.19
N ALA A 63 0.00 1.83 8.33
CA ALA A 63 -0.54 1.61 9.66
C ALA A 63 -1.38 2.83 10.07
N PRO A 64 -2.71 2.81 9.84
CA PRO A 64 -3.57 3.99 9.95
C PRO A 64 -3.64 4.55 11.36
N LEU A 65 -3.60 3.70 12.38
CA LEU A 65 -3.69 4.10 13.79
C LEU A 65 -2.36 4.63 14.34
N GLU A 66 -1.23 4.29 13.70
CA GLU A 66 0.12 4.73 14.08
C GLU A 66 0.60 5.93 13.25
N ALA A 67 -0.21 6.40 12.30
CA ALA A 67 0.18 7.41 11.33
C ALA A 67 1.48 7.05 10.57
N TRP A 68 1.78 5.76 10.45
CA TRP A 68 2.99 5.26 9.82
C TRP A 68 2.72 4.70 8.43
N ARG A 69 3.63 4.98 7.52
CA ARG A 69 3.64 4.43 6.17
C ARG A 69 5.05 4.15 5.71
N HIS A 70 5.17 3.14 4.87
CA HIS A 70 6.41 2.79 4.18
C HIS A 70 6.11 2.42 2.74
N VAL A 71 6.94 2.88 1.80
CA VAL A 71 6.83 2.54 0.39
C VAL A 71 8.16 1.97 -0.08
N LYS A 72 8.14 0.72 -0.53
CA LYS A 72 9.28 0.06 -1.15
C LYS A 72 9.14 0.14 -2.67
N VAL A 73 10.16 0.65 -3.33
CA VAL A 73 10.24 0.72 -4.80
C VAL A 73 11.06 -0.46 -5.31
N THR A 74 10.54 -1.16 -6.32
CA THR A 74 11.19 -2.33 -6.92
C THR A 74 11.10 -2.30 -8.45
N ASP A 75 11.98 -3.05 -9.12
CA ASP A 75 11.94 -3.21 -10.58
C ASP A 75 10.78 -4.12 -11.00
N GLN A 76 10.47 -5.12 -10.20
CA GLN A 76 9.46 -6.12 -10.48
C GLN A 76 8.45 -6.21 -9.35
N ARG A 77 7.34 -6.90 -9.64
CA ARG A 77 6.26 -7.18 -8.71
C ARG A 77 6.00 -8.68 -8.70
N THR A 78 6.98 -9.40 -8.17
CA THR A 78 6.94 -10.85 -8.09
C THR A 78 6.53 -11.35 -6.70
N MET A 79 6.23 -12.63 -6.58
CA MET A 79 6.00 -13.27 -5.29
C MET A 79 7.23 -13.21 -4.37
N ILE A 80 8.43 -13.14 -4.94
CA ILE A 80 9.68 -13.00 -4.19
C ILE A 80 9.79 -11.59 -3.62
N ASP A 81 9.43 -10.55 -4.40
CA ASP A 81 9.40 -9.16 -3.91
C ASP A 81 8.40 -9.03 -2.76
N PHE A 82 7.21 -9.63 -2.90
CA PHE A 82 6.24 -9.71 -1.81
C PHE A 82 6.81 -10.40 -0.56
N ALA A 83 7.48 -11.55 -0.71
CA ALA A 83 8.09 -12.26 0.42
C ALA A 83 9.12 -11.39 1.15
N HIS A 84 9.97 -10.66 0.42
CA HIS A 84 10.90 -9.70 1.01
C HIS A 84 10.19 -8.56 1.73
N CYS A 85 9.08 -8.05 1.17
CA CYS A 85 8.26 -7.04 1.82
C CYS A 85 7.70 -7.53 3.17
N MET A 86 7.18 -8.76 3.22
CA MET A 86 6.65 -9.35 4.46
C MET A 86 7.75 -9.60 5.51
N ARG A 87 8.93 -10.05 5.09
CA ARG A 87 10.07 -10.21 5.99
C ARG A 87 10.50 -8.87 6.59
N ASP A 88 10.60 -7.83 5.77
CA ASP A 88 11.01 -6.49 6.19
C ASP A 88 9.93 -5.89 7.13
N LEU A 89 8.65 -6.10 6.85
CA LEU A 89 7.56 -5.70 7.72
C LEU A 89 7.70 -6.28 9.13
N VAL A 90 7.94 -7.60 9.20
CA VAL A 90 8.03 -8.33 10.47
C VAL A 90 9.35 -8.08 11.20
N GLY A 91 10.48 -8.00 10.48
CA GLY A 91 11.80 -7.97 11.07
C GLY A 91 12.40 -6.58 11.26
N LEU A 92 12.00 -5.62 10.41
CA LEU A 92 12.56 -4.28 10.40
C LEU A 92 11.56 -3.22 10.91
N HIS A 93 10.31 -3.27 10.46
CA HIS A 93 9.34 -2.23 10.76
C HIS A 93 8.57 -2.47 12.07
N PHE A 94 8.23 -3.73 12.36
CA PHE A 94 7.49 -4.10 13.57
C PHE A 94 8.15 -5.29 14.31
N PRO A 95 9.45 -5.21 14.68
CA PRO A 95 10.16 -6.32 15.32
C PRO A 95 9.56 -6.72 16.67
N GLU A 96 9.03 -5.74 17.42
CA GLU A 96 8.47 -5.93 18.78
C GLU A 96 7.00 -6.40 18.76
N ALA A 97 6.34 -6.40 17.59
CA ALA A 97 4.97 -6.86 17.48
C ALA A 97 4.85 -8.37 17.81
N GLU A 98 3.85 -8.74 18.57
CA GLU A 98 3.49 -10.15 18.79
C GLU A 98 2.83 -10.74 17.54
N LYS A 99 1.93 -9.97 16.94
CA LYS A 99 1.25 -10.24 15.66
C LYS A 99 1.09 -8.94 14.89
N ILE A 100 1.15 -8.98 13.58
CA ILE A 100 0.79 -7.88 12.70
C ILE A 100 -0.52 -8.24 12.03
N VAL A 101 -1.56 -7.45 12.27
CA VAL A 101 -2.88 -7.61 11.65
C VAL A 101 -2.81 -6.97 10.27
N LEU A 102 -2.69 -7.79 9.23
CA LEU A 102 -2.42 -7.35 7.87
C LEU A 102 -3.67 -7.42 7.00
N VAL A 103 -4.14 -6.28 6.52
CA VAL A 103 -5.23 -6.19 5.55
C VAL A 103 -4.64 -6.01 4.15
N MET A 104 -4.99 -6.88 3.23
CA MET A 104 -4.51 -6.82 1.84
C MET A 104 -5.50 -7.46 0.87
N ASP A 105 -5.27 -7.31 -0.43
CA ASP A 105 -6.03 -8.01 -1.44
C ASP A 105 -5.57 -9.49 -1.59
N ASN A 106 -6.41 -10.29 -2.22
CA ASN A 106 -6.15 -11.72 -2.42
C ASN A 106 -5.55 -12.00 -3.80
N LEU A 107 -4.46 -11.32 -4.15
CA LEU A 107 -3.73 -11.59 -5.38
C LEU A 107 -2.98 -12.94 -5.31
N ASN A 108 -2.75 -13.55 -6.48
CA ASN A 108 -2.03 -14.82 -6.55
C ASN A 108 -0.57 -14.74 -6.05
N THR A 109 0.04 -13.57 -6.11
CA THR A 109 1.38 -13.28 -5.60
C THR A 109 1.44 -13.16 -4.08
N HIS A 110 0.28 -12.92 -3.42
CA HIS A 110 0.16 -12.65 -1.98
C HIS A 110 -0.14 -13.93 -1.18
N LYS A 111 0.65 -14.99 -1.39
CA LYS A 111 0.46 -16.27 -0.70
C LYS A 111 1.65 -16.60 0.18
N PHE A 112 1.41 -17.26 1.30
CA PHE A 112 2.48 -17.75 2.18
C PHE A 112 3.48 -18.68 1.50
N ALA A 113 3.07 -19.38 0.42
CA ALA A 113 3.97 -20.20 -0.38
C ALA A 113 5.18 -19.41 -0.89
N SER A 114 5.01 -18.13 -1.23
CA SER A 114 6.09 -17.25 -1.67
C SER A 114 7.22 -17.09 -0.66
N LEU A 115 6.90 -17.17 0.65
CA LEU A 115 7.90 -17.08 1.71
C LEU A 115 8.80 -18.31 1.72
N TYR A 116 8.25 -19.51 1.45
CA TYR A 116 9.03 -20.73 1.36
C TYR A 116 9.86 -20.84 0.08
N GLU A 117 9.48 -20.12 -0.97
CA GLU A 117 10.30 -20.01 -2.18
C GLU A 117 11.45 -19.01 -2.02
N ALA A 118 11.24 -17.95 -1.23
CA ALA A 118 12.23 -16.90 -1.03
C ALA A 118 13.22 -17.19 0.11
N PHE A 119 12.80 -17.94 1.14
CA PHE A 119 13.56 -18.11 2.37
C PHE A 119 13.63 -19.56 2.83
N PRO A 120 14.64 -19.92 3.65
CA PRO A 120 14.67 -21.19 4.35
C PRO A 120 13.41 -21.42 5.20
N PRO A 121 12.94 -22.67 5.36
CA PRO A 121 11.68 -22.97 6.04
C PRO A 121 11.52 -22.36 7.44
N ALA A 122 12.58 -22.30 8.23
CA ALA A 122 12.56 -21.72 9.56
C ALA A 122 12.28 -20.22 9.53
N GLU A 123 12.88 -19.48 8.58
CA GLU A 123 12.67 -18.05 8.39
C GLU A 123 11.27 -17.78 7.84
N ALA A 124 10.84 -18.52 6.81
CA ALA A 124 9.49 -18.43 6.27
C ALA A 124 8.44 -18.62 7.38
N ARG A 125 8.61 -19.64 8.21
CA ARG A 125 7.71 -19.94 9.33
C ARG A 125 7.68 -18.81 10.35
N ARG A 126 8.85 -18.27 10.72
CA ARG A 126 8.97 -17.13 11.64
C ARG A 126 8.15 -15.91 11.17
N VAL A 127 8.22 -15.61 9.86
CA VAL A 127 7.46 -14.50 9.27
C VAL A 127 5.96 -14.80 9.30
N ILE A 128 5.56 -16.00 8.87
CA ILE A 128 4.15 -16.43 8.83
C ILE A 128 3.53 -16.36 10.23
N ASP A 129 4.24 -16.86 11.24
CA ASP A 129 3.74 -16.91 12.61
C ASP A 129 3.49 -15.50 13.21
N LYS A 130 4.10 -14.47 12.67
CA LYS A 130 3.89 -13.07 13.06
C LYS A 130 2.75 -12.38 12.31
N LEU A 131 2.21 -12.96 11.25
CA LEU A 131 1.16 -12.35 10.41
C LEU A 131 -0.23 -12.91 10.74
N GLU A 132 -1.20 -12.03 10.88
CA GLU A 132 -2.63 -12.32 10.92
C GLU A 132 -3.25 -11.64 9.70
N ILE A 133 -3.55 -12.41 8.65
CA ILE A 133 -3.95 -11.87 7.36
C ILE A 133 -5.47 -11.84 7.22
N HIS A 134 -5.98 -10.69 6.78
CA HIS A 134 -7.38 -10.43 6.44
C HIS A 134 -7.46 -9.97 4.99
N TYR A 135 -8.12 -10.76 4.15
CA TYR A 135 -8.24 -10.45 2.74
C TYR A 135 -9.48 -9.61 2.44
N THR A 136 -9.29 -8.57 1.61
CA THR A 136 -10.44 -7.85 1.06
C THR A 136 -11.21 -8.77 0.09
N PRO A 137 -12.54 -8.65 0.01
CA PRO A 137 -13.32 -9.43 -0.93
C PRO A 137 -13.02 -9.03 -2.38
N LYS A 138 -13.28 -9.95 -3.30
CA LYS A 138 -13.20 -9.65 -4.73
C LYS A 138 -14.07 -8.42 -5.06
N HIS A 139 -13.51 -7.45 -5.77
CA HIS A 139 -14.12 -6.15 -6.05
C HIS A 139 -14.39 -5.27 -4.82
N GLY A 140 -13.69 -5.54 -3.71
CA GLY A 140 -13.78 -4.79 -2.46
C GLY A 140 -12.52 -4.00 -2.12
N SER A 141 -11.74 -3.58 -3.11
CA SER A 141 -10.48 -2.83 -2.93
C SER A 141 -10.68 -1.53 -2.12
N TRP A 142 -11.85 -0.89 -2.25
CA TRP A 142 -12.20 0.28 -1.46
C TRP A 142 -12.15 0.07 0.06
N LEU A 143 -12.17 -1.18 0.53
CA LEU A 143 -11.96 -1.55 1.94
C LEU A 143 -10.48 -1.50 2.35
N ASN A 144 -9.56 -1.48 1.40
CA ASN A 144 -8.13 -1.41 1.71
C ASN A 144 -7.70 0.04 1.92
N MET A 145 -7.38 0.42 3.16
CA MET A 145 -6.92 1.79 3.42
C MET A 145 -5.58 2.12 2.75
N ALA A 146 -4.78 1.13 2.35
CA ALA A 146 -3.56 1.36 1.57
C ALA A 146 -3.87 1.96 0.19
N GLU A 147 -5.01 1.64 -0.45
CA GLU A 147 -5.47 2.29 -1.69
C GLU A 147 -5.68 3.79 -1.53
N ILE A 148 -6.23 4.20 -0.37
CA ILE A 148 -6.40 5.63 -0.06
C ILE A 148 -5.04 6.32 -0.01
N GLU A 149 -4.08 5.72 0.67
CA GLU A 149 -2.73 6.28 0.81
C GLU A 149 -1.95 6.25 -0.51
N LEU A 150 -2.12 5.22 -1.36
CA LEU A 150 -1.62 5.21 -2.74
C LEU A 150 -2.19 6.37 -3.55
N SER A 151 -3.48 6.65 -3.43
CA SER A 151 -4.12 7.79 -4.09
C SER A 151 -3.55 9.13 -3.61
N VAL A 152 -3.21 9.26 -2.32
CA VAL A 152 -2.53 10.44 -1.76
C VAL A 152 -1.11 10.56 -2.31
N LEU A 153 -0.35 9.47 -2.34
CA LEU A 153 0.99 9.40 -2.92
C LEU A 153 0.96 9.83 -4.40
N GLN A 154 0.04 9.30 -5.18
CA GLN A 154 -0.15 9.64 -6.59
C GLN A 154 -0.33 11.17 -6.76
N ARG A 155 -1.21 11.77 -5.99
CA ARG A 155 -1.55 13.20 -6.11
C ARG A 155 -0.44 14.12 -5.60
N GLN A 156 0.24 13.74 -4.51
CA GLN A 156 1.20 14.61 -3.83
C GLN A 156 2.63 14.45 -4.33
N CYS A 157 3.00 13.26 -4.83
CA CYS A 157 4.36 12.91 -5.17
C CYS A 157 4.52 12.49 -6.63
N LEU A 158 3.62 11.65 -7.15
CA LEU A 158 3.81 10.99 -8.43
C LEU A 158 3.10 11.67 -9.61
N LYS A 159 2.53 12.86 -9.42
CA LYS A 159 1.80 13.59 -10.48
C LYS A 159 2.74 14.05 -11.59
N ALA A 160 3.95 14.47 -11.24
CA ALA A 160 4.95 14.93 -12.20
C ALA A 160 5.60 13.76 -12.96
N ARG A 161 6.29 14.12 -14.06
CA ARG A 161 7.17 13.18 -14.75
C ARG A 161 8.37 12.87 -13.86
N ILE A 162 8.68 11.59 -13.76
CA ILE A 162 9.82 11.07 -12.98
C ILE A 162 10.72 10.34 -13.97
N PRO A 163 11.97 10.78 -14.14
CA PRO A 163 12.81 10.31 -15.23
C PRO A 163 13.33 8.88 -15.03
N ASP A 164 13.57 8.48 -13.79
CA ASP A 164 14.17 7.18 -13.47
C ASP A 164 13.79 6.72 -12.04
N GLN A 165 14.22 5.51 -11.71
CA GLN A 165 13.91 4.89 -10.42
C GLN A 165 14.64 5.56 -9.26
N ALA A 166 15.86 6.07 -9.46
CA ALA A 166 16.60 6.71 -8.37
C ALA A 166 15.88 7.99 -7.89
N VAL A 167 15.42 8.82 -8.83
CA VAL A 167 14.60 10.00 -8.54
C VAL A 167 13.26 9.60 -7.92
N LEU A 168 12.65 8.49 -8.38
CA LEU A 168 11.41 7.99 -7.78
C LEU A 168 11.61 7.60 -6.32
N ILE A 169 12.68 6.87 -6.00
CA ILE A 169 13.01 6.46 -4.63
C ILE A 169 13.22 7.70 -3.74
N GLU A 170 14.00 8.67 -4.20
CA GLU A 170 14.25 9.91 -3.46
C GLU A 170 12.95 10.66 -3.15
N GLN A 171 12.10 10.87 -4.14
CA GLN A 171 10.83 11.59 -3.97
C GLN A 171 9.86 10.86 -3.04
N VAL A 172 9.74 9.54 -3.20
CA VAL A 172 8.87 8.70 -2.36
C VAL A 172 9.36 8.67 -0.92
N THR A 173 10.68 8.56 -0.70
CA THR A 173 11.28 8.60 0.64
C THR A 173 11.00 9.93 1.32
N ALA A 174 11.27 11.06 0.65
CA ALA A 174 10.99 12.38 1.19
C ALA A 174 9.49 12.61 1.48
N TRP A 175 8.60 12.08 0.63
CA TRP A 175 7.17 12.14 0.86
C TRP A 175 6.76 11.35 2.10
N GLN A 176 7.22 10.11 2.22
CA GLN A 176 6.93 9.21 3.34
C GLN A 176 7.42 9.79 4.67
N GLU A 177 8.66 10.31 4.73
CA GLU A 177 9.22 10.93 5.93
C GLU A 177 8.39 12.12 6.39
N ARG A 178 8.05 13.03 5.48
CA ARG A 178 7.20 14.19 5.77
C ARG A 178 5.81 13.77 6.26
N ARG A 179 5.21 12.76 5.65
CA ARG A 179 3.90 12.26 6.04
C ARG A 179 3.91 11.60 7.42
N ASN A 180 4.95 10.82 7.72
CA ASN A 180 5.12 10.18 9.01
C ASN A 180 5.38 11.21 10.11
N ALA A 181 6.22 12.22 9.83
CA ALA A 181 6.48 13.33 10.78
C ALA A 181 5.21 14.15 11.06
N HIS A 182 4.29 14.30 10.10
CA HIS A 182 3.03 15.00 10.31
C HIS A 182 2.04 14.24 11.22
N GLY A 183 2.20 12.93 11.39
CA GLY A 183 1.41 12.13 12.32
C GLY A 183 -0.07 11.99 11.97
N SER A 184 -0.43 11.93 10.68
CA SER A 184 -1.83 11.81 10.25
C SER A 184 -2.35 10.38 10.44
N THR A 185 -3.19 10.16 11.43
CA THR A 185 -3.95 8.93 11.63
C THR A 185 -5.21 8.89 10.78
N VAL A 186 -5.71 7.69 10.52
CA VAL A 186 -6.99 7.46 9.86
C VAL A 186 -7.81 6.48 10.68
N HIS A 187 -9.03 6.87 11.01
CA HIS A 187 -10.00 6.03 11.70
C HIS A 187 -11.13 5.65 10.75
N TRP A 188 -11.31 4.37 10.52
CA TRP A 188 -12.38 3.84 9.69
C TRP A 188 -13.71 3.96 10.41
N ARG A 189 -14.69 4.60 9.77
CA ARG A 189 -16.01 4.89 10.40
C ARG A 189 -17.15 4.00 9.90
N PHE A 190 -16.99 3.40 8.73
CA PHE A 190 -18.03 2.56 8.15
C PHE A 190 -18.03 1.19 8.82
N THR A 191 -19.11 0.88 9.54
CA THR A 191 -19.21 -0.32 10.38
C THR A 191 -19.83 -1.52 9.64
N THR A 192 -19.79 -2.69 10.25
CA THR A 192 -20.49 -3.89 9.77
C THR A 192 -22.00 -3.65 9.68
N ASP A 193 -22.59 -2.96 10.66
CA ASP A 193 -24.02 -2.63 10.64
C ASP A 193 -24.37 -1.66 9.52
N ASP A 194 -23.53 -0.64 9.28
CA ASP A 194 -23.67 0.22 8.10
C ASP A 194 -23.62 -0.58 6.79
N ALA A 195 -22.71 -1.57 6.70
CA ALA A 195 -22.59 -2.41 5.52
C ALA A 195 -23.86 -3.26 5.28
N ARG A 196 -24.40 -3.87 6.32
CA ARG A 196 -25.64 -4.67 6.25
C ARG A 196 -26.82 -3.84 5.75
N ILE A 197 -26.88 -2.57 6.15
CA ILE A 197 -27.95 -1.65 5.71
C ILE A 197 -27.70 -1.12 4.30
N LYS A 198 -26.53 -0.50 4.09
CA LYS A 198 -26.24 0.24 2.84
C LYS A 198 -25.88 -0.66 1.68
N LEU A 199 -25.31 -1.83 1.96
CA LEU A 199 -24.84 -2.80 0.98
C LEU A 199 -25.65 -4.10 0.99
N HIS A 200 -26.91 -4.07 1.46
CA HIS A 200 -27.76 -5.25 1.61
C HIS A 200 -27.84 -6.13 0.36
N ARG A 201 -27.70 -5.54 -0.86
CA ARG A 201 -27.71 -6.27 -2.14
C ARG A 201 -26.48 -7.17 -2.34
N LEU A 202 -25.41 -6.96 -1.60
CA LEU A 202 -24.21 -7.79 -1.64
C LEU A 202 -24.26 -9.00 -0.71
N TYR A 203 -25.26 -9.03 0.18
CA TYR A 203 -25.48 -10.15 1.08
C TYR A 203 -26.38 -11.19 0.43
N PRO A 204 -26.12 -12.50 0.63
CA PRO A 204 -26.98 -13.54 0.10
C PRO A 204 -28.38 -13.40 0.70
N SER A 205 -29.41 -13.40 -0.14
CA SER A 205 -30.79 -13.49 0.29
C SER A 205 -31.02 -14.91 0.81
N ILE A 206 -31.17 -15.07 2.13
CA ILE A 206 -31.60 -16.34 2.71
C ILE A 206 -33.10 -16.45 2.41
N VAL A 207 -33.45 -17.21 1.40
CA VAL A 207 -34.83 -17.66 1.22
C VAL A 207 -35.05 -18.74 2.28
N LEU A 208 -35.72 -18.38 3.38
CA LEU A 208 -36.25 -19.38 4.32
C LEU A 208 -37.32 -20.14 3.59
N CYS A 209 -37.04 -21.39 3.21
CA CYS A 209 -38.04 -22.36 2.72
C CYS A 209 -38.86 -22.87 3.89
#